data_5ffe7d56d485ac4e4ed5e86cd16291a0
#
_entry.id   5ffe7d56d485ac4e4ed5e86cd16291a0
#
_cell.length_a   1.000
_cell.length_b   1.000
_cell.length_c   1.000
_cell.angle_alpha   90.00
_cell.angle_beta   90.00
_cell.angle_gamma   90.00
#
_symmetry.space_group_name_H-M   'P 1'
#
loop_
_entity.id
_entity.type
_entity.pdbx_description
1 polymer ?
#
loop_
_entity_poly.entity_id
_entity_poly.type
_entity_poly.pdbx_seq_one_letter_code
_entity_poly.pdbx_strand_id
1 'polypeptide(L)'
;MTDYTLREIQQQVDDWVQEVGKGYWSPHEMLARLVEEVGETSRLINHLYGPKRKKDGEPAQELAGELADILFALICLANSQGIDLQQAFEQMMVKYNTRDSERYQ
;
A
#
# COMPACT_ATOMS: atom_id res chain seq x y z
N MET A 1 -14.65 -2.33 -16.80
CA MET A 1 -13.94 -2.18 -15.50
C MET A 1 -14.11 -0.76 -15.00
N THR A 2 -14.43 -0.61 -13.73
CA THR A 2 -14.66 0.70 -13.13
C THR A 2 -13.37 1.24 -12.54
N ASP A 3 -13.03 2.48 -12.89
CA ASP A 3 -11.90 3.17 -12.29
C ASP A 3 -12.35 3.82 -10.98
N TYR A 4 -11.51 3.73 -9.97
CA TYR A 4 -11.81 4.28 -8.65
C TYR A 4 -10.80 5.35 -8.26
N THR A 5 -11.29 6.38 -7.59
CA THR A 5 -10.40 7.32 -6.91
C THR A 5 -9.82 6.64 -5.67
N LEU A 6 -8.75 7.20 -5.14
CA LEU A 6 -8.17 6.68 -3.90
C LEU A 6 -9.18 6.77 -2.74
N ARG A 7 -9.97 7.84 -2.71
CA ARG A 7 -11.02 8.01 -1.70
C ARG A 7 -12.07 6.90 -1.79
N GLU A 8 -12.45 6.53 -2.99
CA GLU A 8 -13.41 5.44 -3.21
C GLU A 8 -12.82 4.10 -2.80
N ILE A 9 -11.54 3.89 -3.06
CA ILE A 9 -10.85 2.66 -2.63
C ILE A 9 -10.81 2.59 -1.10
N GLN A 10 -10.52 3.72 -0.43
CA GLN A 10 -10.57 3.77 1.03
C GLN A 10 -11.95 3.42 1.56
N GLN A 11 -13.00 3.86 0.89
CA GLN A 11 -14.36 3.53 1.32
C GLN A 11 -14.67 2.05 1.13
N GLN A 12 -14.23 1.44 0.03
CA GLN A 12 -14.39 0.00 -0.18
C GLN A 12 -13.70 -0.81 0.92
N VAL A 13 -12.50 -0.40 1.30
CA VAL A 13 -11.76 -1.08 2.36
C VAL A 13 -12.49 -0.92 3.69
N ASP A 14 -12.98 0.29 3.99
CA ASP A 14 -13.70 0.53 5.23
C ASP A 14 -14.96 -0.32 5.31
N ASP A 15 -15.73 -0.38 4.24
CA ASP A 15 -16.93 -1.22 4.20
C ASP A 15 -16.58 -2.68 4.49
N TRP A 16 -15.54 -3.19 3.86
CA TRP A 16 -15.12 -4.57 4.09
C TRP A 16 -14.66 -4.81 5.52
N VAL A 17 -13.86 -3.87 6.07
CA VAL A 17 -13.34 -4.00 7.43
C VAL A 17 -14.48 -4.00 8.46
N GLN A 18 -15.48 -3.13 8.29
CA GLN A 18 -16.61 -3.07 9.21
C GLN A 18 -17.51 -4.29 9.10
N GLU A 19 -17.76 -4.75 7.89
CA GLU A 19 -18.73 -5.84 7.66
C GLU A 19 -18.11 -7.23 7.87
N VAL A 20 -16.91 -7.44 7.37
CA VAL A 20 -16.24 -8.75 7.38
C VAL A 20 -15.14 -8.82 8.45
N GLY A 21 -14.31 -7.81 8.51
CA GLY A 21 -13.15 -7.79 9.41
C GLY A 21 -13.47 -7.46 10.86
N LYS A 22 -14.69 -7.01 11.15
CA LYS A 22 -15.17 -6.67 12.49
C LYS A 22 -14.44 -5.49 13.14
N GLY A 23 -13.93 -4.57 12.33
CA GLY A 23 -13.29 -3.36 12.79
C GLY A 23 -11.78 -3.35 12.59
N TYR A 24 -11.19 -2.19 12.83
CA TYR A 24 -9.74 -2.02 12.67
C TYR A 24 -8.98 -2.51 13.90
N TRP A 25 -7.79 -3.00 13.66
CA TRP A 25 -6.84 -3.33 14.73
C TRP A 25 -6.25 -2.04 15.31
N SER A 26 -5.47 -2.17 16.36
CA SER A 26 -4.75 -1.02 16.92
C SER A 26 -3.73 -0.47 15.90
N PRO A 27 -3.37 0.83 16.00
CA PRO A 27 -2.38 1.40 15.08
C PRO A 27 -1.05 0.64 15.06
N HIS A 28 -0.59 0.17 16.21
CA HIS A 28 0.65 -0.60 16.30
C HIS A 28 0.54 -1.93 15.55
N GLU A 29 -0.60 -2.61 15.66
CA GLU A 29 -0.81 -3.87 14.96
C GLU A 29 -0.90 -3.66 13.45
N MET A 30 -1.56 -2.59 13.02
CA MET A 30 -1.66 -2.26 11.60
C MET A 30 -0.30 -1.87 11.02
N LEU A 31 0.50 -1.13 11.78
CA LEU A 31 1.86 -0.79 11.37
C LEU A 31 2.72 -2.05 11.24
N ALA A 32 2.64 -2.95 12.23
CA ALA A 32 3.36 -4.22 12.18
C ALA A 32 2.97 -5.03 10.95
N ARG A 33 1.69 -5.08 10.61
CA ARG A 33 1.20 -5.76 9.41
C ARG A 33 1.77 -5.14 8.15
N LEU A 34 1.78 -3.81 8.07
CA LEU A 34 2.36 -3.11 6.92
C LEU A 34 3.83 -3.46 6.75
N VAL A 35 4.60 -3.46 7.85
CA VAL A 35 6.03 -3.81 7.81
C VAL A 35 6.22 -5.26 7.35
N GLU A 36 5.39 -6.19 7.81
CA GLU A 36 5.43 -7.58 7.39
C GLU A 36 5.19 -7.71 5.87
N GLU A 37 4.21 -7.00 5.34
CA GLU A 37 3.91 -7.04 3.90
C GLU A 37 5.06 -6.47 3.08
N VAL A 38 5.70 -5.40 3.56
CA VAL A 38 6.89 -4.85 2.92
C VAL A 38 8.03 -5.87 2.95
N GLY A 39 8.21 -6.56 4.07
CA GLY A 39 9.22 -7.61 4.20
C GLY A 39 9.02 -8.76 3.23
N GLU A 40 7.78 -9.21 3.07
CA GLU A 40 7.42 -10.26 2.11
C GLU A 40 7.70 -9.81 0.68
N THR A 41 7.39 -8.54 0.38
CA THR A 41 7.68 -7.96 -0.93
C THR A 41 9.19 -7.89 -1.18
N SER A 42 9.96 -7.51 -0.17
CA SER A 42 11.42 -7.47 -0.25
C SER A 42 11.98 -8.88 -0.55
N ARG A 43 11.47 -9.89 0.13
CA ARG A 43 11.88 -11.28 -0.12
C ARG A 43 11.59 -11.69 -1.56
N LEU A 44 10.41 -11.37 -2.04
CA LEU A 44 10.03 -11.70 -3.41
C LEU A 44 10.91 -10.98 -4.43
N ILE A 45 11.19 -9.69 -4.23
CA ILE A 45 12.07 -8.91 -5.09
C ILE A 45 13.46 -9.54 -5.15
N ASN A 46 13.99 -9.99 -4.01
CA ASN A 46 15.28 -10.68 -3.97
C ASN A 46 15.26 -11.98 -4.77
N HIS A 47 14.15 -12.70 -4.76
CA HIS A 47 14.00 -13.93 -5.54
C HIS A 47 13.89 -13.65 -7.04
N LEU A 48 13.23 -12.56 -7.42
CA LEU A 48 13.01 -12.24 -8.83
C LEU A 48 14.24 -11.59 -9.48
N TYR A 49 14.94 -10.72 -8.76
CA TYR A 49 15.95 -9.84 -9.33
C TYR A 49 17.30 -9.87 -8.60
N GLY A 50 17.37 -10.48 -7.43
CA GLY A 50 18.58 -10.53 -6.64
C GLY A 50 19.55 -11.64 -7.09
N PRO A 51 20.70 -11.71 -6.42
CA PRO A 51 21.72 -12.74 -6.75
C PRO A 51 21.30 -14.16 -6.40
N LYS A 52 20.33 -14.32 -5.50
CA LYS A 52 19.82 -15.66 -5.17
C LYS A 52 18.89 -16.16 -6.27
N ARG A 53 19.04 -17.42 -6.60
CA ARG A 53 18.17 -18.04 -7.59
C ARG A 53 16.73 -17.99 -7.14
N LYS A 54 15.85 -17.65 -8.07
CA LYS A 54 14.42 -17.77 -7.91
C LYS A 54 14.04 -19.22 -7.65
N LYS A 55 13.20 -19.46 -6.66
CA LYS A 55 12.64 -20.80 -6.44
C LYS A 55 11.64 -21.12 -7.54
N ASP A 56 11.64 -22.37 -7.97
CA ASP A 56 10.67 -22.84 -8.94
C ASP A 56 9.26 -22.62 -8.38
N GLY A 57 8.38 -22.07 -9.20
CA GLY A 57 7.00 -21.87 -8.83
C GLY A 57 6.66 -20.53 -8.20
N GLU A 58 7.61 -19.59 -8.11
CA GLU A 58 7.30 -18.22 -7.66
C GLU A 58 7.10 -17.33 -8.88
N PRO A 59 5.85 -17.09 -9.30
CA PRO A 59 5.58 -16.31 -10.51
C PRO A 59 5.70 -14.81 -10.25
N ALA A 60 6.07 -14.06 -11.31
CA ALA A 60 6.24 -12.62 -11.22
C ALA A 60 4.94 -11.90 -10.84
N GLN A 61 3.79 -12.47 -11.18
CA GLN A 61 2.50 -11.87 -10.85
C GLN A 61 2.24 -11.83 -9.33
N GLU A 62 2.97 -12.58 -8.52
CA GLU A 62 2.85 -12.48 -7.06
C GLU A 62 3.28 -11.11 -6.56
N LEU A 63 4.15 -10.42 -7.28
CA LEU A 63 4.55 -9.07 -6.92
C LEU A 63 3.36 -8.11 -6.93
N ALA A 64 2.46 -8.23 -7.89
CA ALA A 64 1.25 -7.41 -7.94
C ALA A 64 0.39 -7.63 -6.68
N GLY A 65 0.23 -8.88 -6.26
CA GLY A 65 -0.50 -9.20 -5.04
C GLY A 65 0.16 -8.64 -3.79
N GLU A 66 1.47 -8.77 -3.68
CA GLU A 66 2.21 -8.22 -2.53
C GLU A 66 2.11 -6.70 -2.45
N LEU A 67 2.20 -6.02 -3.61
CA LEU A 67 2.03 -4.56 -3.64
C LEU A 67 0.60 -4.16 -3.26
N ALA A 68 -0.39 -4.91 -3.71
CA ALA A 68 -1.77 -4.66 -3.33
C ALA A 68 -1.99 -4.87 -1.82
N ASP A 69 -1.34 -5.87 -1.22
CA ASP A 69 -1.40 -6.13 0.21
C ASP A 69 -0.79 -4.97 1.01
N ILE A 70 0.32 -4.40 0.53
CA ILE A 70 0.92 -3.21 1.13
C ILE A 70 -0.08 -2.06 1.10
N LEU A 71 -0.70 -1.83 -0.05
CA LEU A 71 -1.68 -0.76 -0.21
C LEU A 71 -2.87 -0.96 0.73
N PHE A 72 -3.38 -2.18 0.82
CA PHE A 72 -4.50 -2.51 1.72
C PHE A 72 -4.14 -2.20 3.18
N ALA A 73 -2.97 -2.64 3.64
CA ALA A 73 -2.52 -2.41 5.01
C ALA A 73 -2.36 -0.91 5.30
N LEU A 74 -1.80 -0.17 4.34
CA LEU A 74 -1.64 1.28 4.45
C LEU A 74 -3.00 1.98 4.55
N ILE A 75 -3.94 1.56 3.72
CA ILE A 75 -5.29 2.14 3.70
C ILE A 75 -6.00 1.86 5.03
N CYS A 76 -5.88 0.65 5.58
CA CYS A 76 -6.45 0.33 6.88
C CYS A 76 -5.93 1.28 7.96
N LEU A 77 -4.63 1.52 7.98
CA LEU A 77 -4.04 2.45 8.94
C LEU A 77 -4.59 3.86 8.76
N ALA A 78 -4.62 4.35 7.53
CA ALA A 78 -5.14 5.68 7.22
C ALA A 78 -6.61 5.82 7.64
N ASN A 79 -7.44 4.84 7.28
CA ASN A 79 -8.86 4.85 7.61
C ASN A 79 -9.08 4.89 9.12
N SER A 80 -8.32 4.11 9.86
CA SER A 80 -8.45 4.05 11.33
C SER A 80 -8.12 5.39 11.99
N GLN A 81 -7.31 6.22 11.34
CA GLN A 81 -6.91 7.53 11.83
C GLN A 81 -7.72 8.68 11.21
N GLY A 82 -8.71 8.36 10.39
CA GLY A 82 -9.54 9.36 9.71
C GLY A 82 -8.79 10.18 8.66
N ILE A 83 -7.76 9.60 8.05
CA ILE A 83 -6.94 10.30 7.06
C ILE A 83 -7.49 10.05 5.67
N ASP A 84 -7.75 11.15 4.93
CA ASP A 84 -8.10 11.11 3.50
C ASP A 84 -6.80 11.08 2.70
N LEU A 85 -6.45 9.90 2.20
CA LEU A 85 -5.21 9.71 1.45
C LEU A 85 -5.21 10.42 0.11
N GLN A 86 -6.38 10.61 -0.50
CA GLN A 86 -6.44 11.33 -1.77
C GLN A 86 -6.02 12.78 -1.58
N GLN A 87 -6.54 13.44 -0.55
CA GLN A 87 -6.16 14.81 -0.24
C GLN A 87 -4.68 14.88 0.16
N ALA A 88 -4.23 13.96 1.02
CA ALA A 88 -2.83 13.93 1.46
C ALA A 88 -1.88 13.72 0.28
N PHE A 89 -2.25 12.84 -0.65
CA PHE A 89 -1.45 12.56 -1.84
C PHE A 89 -1.38 13.78 -2.77
N GLU A 90 -2.51 14.44 -2.97
CA GLU A 90 -2.56 15.65 -3.80
C GLU A 90 -1.66 16.76 -3.22
N GLN A 91 -1.70 16.95 -1.91
CA GLN A 91 -0.85 17.93 -1.23
C GLN A 91 0.64 17.56 -1.35
N MET A 92 0.95 16.28 -1.26
CA MET A 92 2.32 15.80 -1.43
C MET A 92 2.83 16.07 -2.85
N MET A 93 2.00 15.83 -3.86
CA MET A 93 2.37 16.09 -5.26
C MET A 93 2.62 17.56 -5.52
N VAL A 94 1.80 18.44 -4.95
CA VAL A 94 2.04 19.90 -5.04
C VAL A 94 3.40 20.24 -4.44
N LYS A 95 3.71 19.69 -3.27
CA LYS A 95 4.99 19.91 -2.59
C LYS A 95 6.17 19.46 -3.46
N TYR A 96 6.09 18.26 -4.01
CA TYR A 96 7.16 17.73 -4.86
C TYR A 96 7.31 18.55 -6.15
N ASN A 97 6.21 18.91 -6.78
CA ASN A 97 6.25 19.71 -8.01
C ASN A 97 6.86 21.09 -7.77
N THR A 98 6.56 21.71 -6.63
CA THR A 98 7.07 23.03 -6.29
C THR A 98 8.54 22.99 -5.87
N ARG A 99 8.89 22.08 -4.97
CA ARG A 99 10.24 21.98 -4.39
C ARG A 99 11.25 21.36 -5.35
N ASP A 100 10.86 20.27 -5.97
CA ASP A 100 11.81 19.42 -6.70
C ASP A 100 11.88 19.71 -8.20
N SER A 101 10.90 20.41 -8.76
CA SER A 101 10.94 20.75 -10.18
C SER A 101 12.15 21.65 -10.52
N GLU A 102 12.51 22.57 -9.64
CA GLU A 102 13.70 23.41 -9.81
C GLU A 102 14.99 22.60 -9.62
N ARG A 103 14.94 21.59 -8.75
CA ARG A 103 16.10 20.77 -8.40
C ARG A 103 16.58 19.89 -9.55
N TYR A 104 15.65 19.44 -10.38
CA TYR A 104 15.94 18.48 -11.44
C TYR A 104 15.87 19.06 -12.86
N GLN A 105 15.83 20.36 -12.96
CA GLN A 105 15.90 21.04 -14.27
C GLN A 105 17.30 21.05 -14.85
#